data_4e118850deafca377bcf79b4522d60cd
#
_entry.id   4e118850deafca377bcf79b4522d60cd
#
_cell.length_a   1.000
_cell.length_b   1.000
_cell.length_c   1.000
_cell.angle_alpha   90.00
_cell.angle_beta   90.00
_cell.angle_gamma   90.00
#
_symmetry.space_group_name_H-M   'P 1'
#
loop_
_entity.id
_entity.type
_entity.pdbx_description
1 polymer ?
#
loop_
_entity_poly.entity_id
_entity_poly.type
_entity_poly.pdbx_seq_one_letter_code
_entity_poly.pdbx_strand_id
1 'polypeptide(L)'
;MNVAFDPWIPVVTLEGTPKLASLREVLTEGQNLADLAVRPHERVSLMRLFLCVAHAALDGPKDYDEWCKVPKRLPDAARKYLTTWKDSFELFHPTKPWLQVAGLESGKSAEEGWGPVSKLGFFMASGANTTLFDHEGMNNDERIIQLRSTILSMLSFQCFSPGGLISQVFWDGIQTSKSSKDGPCVSASMIHCLLRRGDLFQTIQANLPSYEDIRLSYAERSVGRPIWEMMPDSLKDDLARTNATETYLGRLVPLTRIMQLNCDGAKMLMGDGLPYPPFSDGFPPEPTAVVVIRDKEKQERGLLSYRPGKALWRELAAMIVKRRAEGVGGPLSLRSLTEDEDCDLIVSALARDQATILDTTESVYRIPSKLRIPERSAVYEEEVRKSEDYARRLGWSIEDYRKTLDGGWEGRVKNAGPSKNDLLGKLHGTGASQYWTAVEKNLGLLMAHDAALGTEDVVPTRDAWHKMLRQSARDAYEAVCGQETPRQIKAFTEGWRKLTAPPKVPEAQQKRRKVAKG
;
A
#
# COMPACT_ATOMS: atom_id res chain seq x y z
N MET A 1 23.58 11.90 16.31
CA MET A 1 22.10 11.88 16.40
C MET A 1 21.66 10.44 16.65
N ASN A 2 20.91 10.24 17.72
CA ASN A 2 20.43 8.91 18.11
C ASN A 2 18.96 8.74 17.69
N VAL A 3 18.70 7.78 16.81
CA VAL A 3 17.37 7.54 16.23
C VAL A 3 16.33 7.08 17.27
N ALA A 4 16.76 6.49 18.39
CA ALA A 4 15.86 6.08 19.47
C ALA A 4 15.44 7.24 20.38
N PHE A 5 16.31 8.23 20.60
CA PHE A 5 16.12 9.23 21.65
C PHE A 5 15.92 10.65 21.14
N ASP A 6 16.45 11.00 19.96
CA ASP A 6 16.28 12.32 19.38
C ASP A 6 14.96 12.41 18.60
N PRO A 7 14.29 13.59 18.57
CA PRO A 7 13.02 13.76 17.86
C PRO A 7 13.22 13.87 16.34
N TRP A 8 12.59 12.96 15.58
CA TRP A 8 12.64 12.95 14.10
C TRP A 8 11.34 12.47 13.46
N ILE A 9 10.43 11.85 14.21
CA ILE A 9 9.19 11.26 13.71
C ILE A 9 8.10 12.34 13.71
N PRO A 10 7.56 12.73 12.53
CA PRO A 10 6.46 13.69 12.46
C PRO A 10 5.16 13.09 13.01
N VAL A 11 4.57 13.72 13.99
CA VAL A 11 3.33 13.31 14.66
C VAL A 11 2.40 14.50 14.85
N VAL A 12 1.12 14.19 15.14
CA VAL A 12 0.11 15.17 15.60
C VAL A 12 -0.31 14.78 17.00
N THR A 13 -0.36 15.76 17.92
CA THR A 13 -0.88 15.56 19.28
C THR A 13 -2.39 15.40 19.29
N LEU A 14 -2.99 15.00 20.41
CA LEU A 14 -4.44 14.91 20.56
C LEU A 14 -5.15 16.26 20.36
N GLU A 15 -4.44 17.39 20.62
CA GLU A 15 -4.93 18.75 20.39
C GLU A 15 -4.78 19.20 18.92
N GLY A 16 -4.28 18.34 18.04
CA GLY A 16 -4.09 18.65 16.63
C GLY A 16 -2.80 19.43 16.31
N THR A 17 -1.86 19.55 17.27
CA THR A 17 -0.59 20.26 17.06
C THR A 17 0.46 19.35 16.44
N PRO A 18 1.07 19.72 15.29
CA PRO A 18 2.16 18.95 14.71
C PRO A 18 3.44 19.13 15.54
N LYS A 19 4.16 18.05 15.78
CA LYS A 19 5.48 18.06 16.42
C LYS A 19 6.36 16.93 15.91
N LEU A 20 7.62 16.92 16.31
CA LEU A 20 8.51 15.77 16.16
C LEU A 20 8.58 15.00 17.48
N ALA A 21 8.45 13.66 17.40
CA ALA A 21 8.64 12.75 18.51
C ALA A 21 9.88 11.87 18.31
N SER A 22 10.45 11.36 19.39
CA SER A 22 11.46 10.30 19.34
C SER A 22 10.79 8.92 19.26
N LEU A 23 11.53 7.91 18.82
CA LEU A 23 11.04 6.52 18.82
C LEU A 23 10.66 6.08 20.25
N ARG A 24 11.46 6.47 21.25
CA ARG A 24 11.15 6.22 22.66
C ARG A 24 9.81 6.86 23.04
N GLU A 25 9.60 8.14 22.74
CA GLU A 25 8.36 8.85 23.06
C GLU A 25 7.14 8.18 22.45
N VAL A 26 7.19 7.79 21.18
CA VAL A 26 6.09 7.07 20.50
C VAL A 26 5.72 5.78 21.23
N LEU A 27 6.71 4.99 21.68
CA LEU A 27 6.45 3.69 22.32
C LEU A 27 6.15 3.78 23.82
N THR A 28 6.45 4.91 24.48
CA THR A 28 6.22 5.07 25.93
C THR A 28 5.13 6.06 26.28
N GLU A 29 4.81 7.00 25.39
CA GLU A 29 3.88 8.11 25.61
C GLU A 29 2.94 8.32 24.40
N GLY A 30 2.87 7.36 23.51
CA GLY A 30 2.07 7.42 22.28
C GLY A 30 0.57 7.61 22.48
N GLN A 31 0.05 7.39 23.71
CA GLN A 31 -1.32 7.75 24.10
C GLN A 31 -1.59 9.28 24.06
N ASN A 32 -0.55 10.11 24.03
CA ASN A 32 -0.65 11.57 23.91
C ASN A 32 -0.58 12.04 22.45
N LEU A 33 -0.43 11.12 21.51
CA LEU A 33 -0.26 11.35 20.08
C LEU A 33 -1.47 10.83 19.32
N ALA A 34 -2.11 11.68 18.52
CA ALA A 34 -3.29 11.29 17.74
C ALA A 34 -2.92 10.39 16.55
N ASP A 35 -1.88 10.76 15.79
CA ASP A 35 -1.48 10.03 14.59
C ASP A 35 -0.09 10.47 14.07
N LEU A 36 0.42 9.77 13.07
CA LEU A 36 1.59 10.14 12.28
C LEU A 36 1.25 11.23 11.25
N ALA A 37 2.11 12.22 11.09
CA ALA A 37 1.98 13.30 10.10
C ALA A 37 2.96 13.07 8.93
N VAL A 38 2.78 11.96 8.20
CA VAL A 38 3.73 11.47 7.21
C VAL A 38 3.02 10.98 5.94
N ARG A 39 3.78 10.72 4.89
CA ARG A 39 3.27 10.14 3.63
C ARG A 39 2.87 8.66 3.82
N PRO A 40 2.03 8.11 2.93
CA PRO A 40 1.52 6.73 3.06
C PRO A 40 2.60 5.65 3.22
N HIS A 41 3.64 5.67 2.39
CA HIS A 41 4.75 4.71 2.45
C HIS A 41 5.63 4.91 3.70
N GLU A 42 5.80 6.16 4.16
CA GLU A 42 6.51 6.49 5.39
C GLU A 42 5.74 5.96 6.62
N ARG A 43 4.40 6.06 6.62
CA ARG A 43 3.54 5.47 7.66
C ARG A 43 3.75 3.97 7.79
N VAL A 44 3.70 3.26 6.67
CA VAL A 44 3.92 1.79 6.67
C VAL A 44 5.32 1.48 7.21
N SER A 45 6.35 2.21 6.80
CA SER A 45 7.73 1.99 7.23
C SER A 45 7.92 2.28 8.73
N LEU A 46 7.34 3.36 9.25
CA LEU A 46 7.36 3.68 10.67
C LEU A 46 6.61 2.65 11.50
N MET A 47 5.42 2.23 11.06
CA MET A 47 4.69 1.17 11.76
C MET A 47 5.50 -0.12 11.83
N ARG A 48 6.21 -0.51 10.77
CA ARG A 48 7.11 -1.67 10.78
C ARG A 48 8.24 -1.51 11.80
N LEU A 49 8.83 -0.33 11.90
CA LEU A 49 9.85 -0.04 12.93
C LEU A 49 9.26 -0.14 14.34
N PHE A 50 8.07 0.45 14.59
CA PHE A 50 7.43 0.40 15.90
C PHE A 50 7.08 -1.03 16.30
N LEU A 51 6.51 -1.81 15.38
CA LEU A 51 6.20 -3.23 15.61
C LEU A 51 7.46 -4.05 15.87
N CYS A 52 8.54 -3.80 15.13
CA CYS A 52 9.81 -4.49 15.32
C CYS A 52 10.38 -4.25 16.73
N VAL A 53 10.42 -3.00 17.17
CA VAL A 53 10.91 -2.65 18.52
C VAL A 53 9.95 -3.17 19.60
N ALA A 54 8.63 -3.06 19.41
CA ALA A 54 7.64 -3.54 20.37
C ALA A 54 7.76 -5.06 20.59
N HIS A 55 7.83 -5.84 19.52
CA HIS A 55 8.04 -7.30 19.61
C HIS A 55 9.35 -7.67 20.31
N ALA A 56 10.45 -7.04 19.91
CA ALA A 56 11.76 -7.33 20.49
C ALA A 56 11.81 -6.94 21.98
N ALA A 57 11.22 -5.80 22.35
CA ALA A 57 11.16 -5.33 23.73
C ALA A 57 10.32 -6.23 24.64
N LEU A 58 9.20 -6.76 24.12
CA LEU A 58 8.27 -7.60 24.87
C LEU A 58 8.67 -9.08 24.89
N ASP A 59 9.52 -9.55 23.97
CA ASP A 59 9.66 -10.96 23.60
C ASP A 59 8.29 -11.62 23.40
N GLY A 60 7.45 -10.93 22.64
CA GLY A 60 6.03 -11.29 22.46
C GLY A 60 5.25 -10.16 21.74
N PRO A 61 3.91 -10.11 21.88
CA PRO A 61 3.05 -11.03 22.65
C PRO A 61 3.03 -12.44 22.05
N LYS A 62 2.97 -13.47 22.90
CA LYS A 62 2.97 -14.88 22.46
C LYS A 62 1.59 -15.30 21.98
N ASP A 63 0.55 -14.86 22.69
CA ASP A 63 -0.85 -15.17 22.50
C ASP A 63 -1.74 -13.94 22.71
N TYR A 64 -3.06 -14.12 22.67
CA TYR A 64 -4.04 -13.05 22.87
C TYR A 64 -4.05 -12.53 24.32
N ASP A 65 -3.80 -13.36 25.32
CA ASP A 65 -3.76 -12.94 26.73
C ASP A 65 -2.57 -12.04 27.02
N GLU A 66 -1.42 -12.31 26.42
CA GLU A 66 -0.26 -11.41 26.46
C GLU A 66 -0.51 -10.14 25.64
N TRP A 67 -1.20 -10.25 24.51
CA TRP A 67 -1.58 -9.10 23.68
C TRP A 67 -2.45 -8.10 24.46
N CYS A 68 -3.40 -8.57 25.26
CA CYS A 68 -4.21 -7.74 26.16
C CYS A 68 -3.38 -6.99 27.21
N LYS A 69 -2.20 -7.51 27.58
CA LYS A 69 -1.29 -6.91 28.57
C LYS A 69 -0.28 -5.93 27.97
N VAL A 70 -0.20 -5.83 26.64
CA VAL A 70 0.75 -4.94 25.93
C VAL A 70 0.67 -3.49 26.43
N PRO A 71 -0.51 -2.84 26.64
CA PRO A 71 -0.58 -1.47 27.08
C PRO A 71 0.13 -1.20 28.42
N LYS A 72 0.14 -2.17 29.32
CA LYS A 72 0.79 -2.06 30.62
C LYS A 72 2.29 -2.38 30.58
N ARG A 73 2.71 -3.26 29.66
CA ARG A 73 4.09 -3.80 29.61
C ARG A 73 5.00 -3.03 28.66
N LEU A 74 4.47 -2.59 27.50
CA LEU A 74 5.27 -2.03 26.43
C LEU A 74 6.04 -0.77 26.83
N PRO A 75 5.50 0.22 27.57
CA PRO A 75 6.25 1.43 27.89
C PRO A 75 7.56 1.16 28.64
N ASP A 76 7.54 0.30 29.65
CA ASP A 76 8.75 -0.02 30.43
C ASP A 76 9.68 -0.97 29.67
N ALA A 77 9.12 -1.95 28.95
CA ALA A 77 9.90 -2.84 28.10
C ALA A 77 10.64 -2.09 26.99
N ALA A 78 9.96 -1.18 26.29
CA ALA A 78 10.55 -0.34 25.24
C ALA A 78 11.65 0.58 25.79
N ARG A 79 11.42 1.22 26.95
CA ARG A 79 12.42 2.05 27.60
C ARG A 79 13.70 1.27 27.92
N LYS A 80 13.56 0.08 28.51
CA LYS A 80 14.69 -0.79 28.82
C LYS A 80 15.40 -1.27 27.54
N TYR A 81 14.65 -1.73 26.57
CA TYR A 81 15.16 -2.24 25.30
C TYR A 81 15.97 -1.18 24.53
N LEU A 82 15.39 -0.01 24.31
CA LEU A 82 16.07 1.08 23.60
C LEU A 82 17.31 1.58 24.35
N THR A 83 17.33 1.53 25.69
CA THR A 83 18.52 1.85 26.47
C THR A 83 19.61 0.79 26.29
N THR A 84 19.24 -0.48 26.26
CA THR A 84 20.19 -1.59 26.05
C THR A 84 20.85 -1.52 24.67
N TRP A 85 20.06 -1.18 23.62
CA TRP A 85 20.54 -1.11 22.24
C TRP A 85 20.89 0.32 21.79
N LYS A 86 21.11 1.26 22.73
CA LYS A 86 21.32 2.67 22.42
C LYS A 86 22.35 2.91 21.32
N ASP A 87 23.49 2.24 21.38
CA ASP A 87 24.59 2.44 20.44
C ASP A 87 24.24 1.99 19.02
N SER A 88 23.37 0.98 18.86
CA SER A 88 22.87 0.51 17.58
C SER A 88 21.89 1.47 16.91
N PHE A 89 21.39 2.48 17.63
CA PHE A 89 20.54 3.55 17.12
C PHE A 89 21.31 4.86 16.85
N GLU A 90 22.65 4.88 17.01
CA GLU A 90 23.45 6.04 16.62
C GLU A 90 23.59 6.12 15.10
N LEU A 91 23.18 7.26 14.50
CA LEU A 91 23.20 7.48 13.05
C LEU A 91 24.64 7.46 12.49
N PHE A 92 25.60 7.96 13.25
CA PHE A 92 27.02 8.08 12.88
C PHE A 92 27.92 7.25 13.80
N HIS A 93 27.44 6.05 14.21
CA HIS A 93 28.31 5.15 14.97
C HIS A 93 29.47 4.68 14.11
N PRO A 94 30.70 4.66 14.62
CA PRO A 94 31.90 4.40 13.79
C PRO A 94 31.91 3.00 13.16
N THR A 95 31.32 1.99 13.81
CA THR A 95 31.31 0.60 13.35
C THR A 95 29.93 0.02 13.08
N LYS A 96 28.87 0.57 13.71
CA LYS A 96 27.49 0.05 13.62
C LYS A 96 26.48 1.19 13.45
N PRO A 97 26.60 2.03 12.40
CA PRO A 97 25.69 3.13 12.20
C PRO A 97 24.30 2.59 11.83
N TRP A 98 23.25 3.26 12.36
CA TRP A 98 21.88 2.78 12.20
C TRP A 98 21.45 2.65 10.75
N LEU A 99 21.00 1.46 10.35
CA LEU A 99 20.60 1.08 8.98
C LEU A 99 21.66 1.39 7.91
N GLN A 100 22.90 1.43 8.29
CA GLN A 100 24.04 1.67 7.42
C GLN A 100 25.11 0.59 7.61
N VAL A 101 26.02 0.52 6.67
CA VAL A 101 27.21 -0.33 6.72
C VAL A 101 28.43 0.57 6.77
N ALA A 102 29.22 0.48 7.84
CA ALA A 102 30.47 1.21 7.95
C ALA A 102 31.55 0.62 7.02
N GLY A 103 32.45 1.48 6.54
CA GLY A 103 33.59 1.04 5.75
C GLY A 103 33.25 0.60 4.31
N LEU A 104 32.15 1.13 3.75
CA LEU A 104 31.87 0.92 2.32
C LEU A 104 32.90 1.65 1.46
N GLU A 105 33.40 0.97 0.44
CA GLU A 105 34.30 1.56 -0.54
C GLU A 105 33.56 1.75 -1.87
N SER A 106 33.85 2.86 -2.54
CA SER A 106 33.27 3.13 -3.87
C SER A 106 33.85 2.17 -4.92
N GLY A 107 32.99 1.68 -5.80
CA GLY A 107 33.41 0.96 -7.01
C GLY A 107 33.98 1.87 -8.10
N LYS A 108 33.98 3.19 -7.87
CA LYS A 108 34.57 4.23 -8.69
C LYS A 108 35.70 4.93 -7.93
N SER A 109 36.23 6.03 -8.44
CA SER A 109 37.18 6.83 -7.67
C SER A 109 36.54 7.31 -6.35
N ALA A 110 37.37 7.57 -5.33
CA ALA A 110 36.89 7.92 -4.00
C ALA A 110 35.96 9.15 -3.97
N GLU A 111 36.11 10.07 -4.89
CA GLU A 111 35.27 11.28 -5.01
C GLU A 111 34.00 11.07 -5.84
N GLU A 112 34.03 10.23 -6.88
CA GLU A 112 32.91 10.04 -7.81
C GLU A 112 31.82 9.08 -7.33
N GLY A 113 32.04 8.33 -6.25
CA GLY A 113 31.11 7.32 -5.73
C GLY A 113 29.99 7.90 -4.87
N TRP A 114 30.22 9.06 -4.25
CA TRP A 114 29.27 9.69 -3.34
C TRP A 114 28.14 10.41 -4.08
N GLY A 115 26.90 10.00 -3.82
CA GLY A 115 25.71 10.63 -4.40
C GLY A 115 24.93 11.43 -3.35
N PRO A 116 24.01 12.31 -3.79
CA PRO A 116 23.19 13.10 -2.88
C PRO A 116 22.17 12.22 -2.15
N VAL A 117 21.88 12.54 -0.86
CA VAL A 117 20.86 11.84 -0.06
C VAL A 117 19.44 12.06 -0.56
N SER A 118 19.20 13.03 -1.46
CA SER A 118 17.92 13.23 -2.13
C SER A 118 17.42 11.99 -2.91
N LYS A 119 18.33 11.11 -3.31
CA LYS A 119 17.99 9.81 -3.94
C LYS A 119 17.15 8.89 -3.05
N LEU A 120 17.15 9.09 -1.75
CA LEU A 120 16.33 8.33 -0.80
C LEU A 120 14.86 8.79 -0.80
N GLY A 121 14.57 9.99 -1.30
CA GLY A 121 13.22 10.54 -1.37
C GLY A 121 12.55 10.22 -2.70
N PHE A 122 11.50 9.39 -2.71
CA PHE A 122 10.81 8.97 -3.94
C PHE A 122 10.21 10.13 -4.76
N PHE A 123 10.01 11.29 -4.16
CA PHE A 123 9.40 12.47 -4.79
C PHE A 123 10.39 13.61 -4.95
N MET A 124 11.67 13.38 -4.65
CA MET A 124 12.74 14.35 -4.85
C MET A 124 13.43 14.10 -6.18
N ALA A 125 13.73 15.17 -6.89
CA ALA A 125 14.58 15.08 -8.09
C ALA A 125 16.00 14.69 -7.66
N SER A 126 16.64 13.83 -8.45
CA SER A 126 18.01 13.41 -8.20
C SER A 126 18.75 13.16 -9.52
N GLY A 127 19.88 13.79 -9.69
CA GLY A 127 20.66 13.72 -10.93
C GLY A 127 19.85 14.19 -12.14
N ALA A 128 19.78 13.37 -13.20
CA ALA A 128 19.00 13.65 -14.40
C ALA A 128 17.50 13.32 -14.29
N ASN A 129 17.07 12.73 -13.17
CA ASN A 129 15.67 12.37 -12.96
C ASN A 129 14.92 13.53 -12.30
N THR A 130 14.08 14.21 -13.08
CA THR A 130 13.14 15.22 -12.56
C THR A 130 11.86 14.56 -12.08
N THR A 131 11.27 15.09 -11.00
CA THR A 131 9.90 14.78 -10.60
C THR A 131 8.98 15.96 -10.94
N LEU A 132 7.67 15.70 -11.06
CA LEU A 132 6.71 16.73 -11.46
C LEU A 132 6.69 17.95 -10.53
N PHE A 133 6.98 17.75 -9.25
CA PHE A 133 6.85 18.79 -8.21
C PHE A 133 8.17 19.20 -7.58
N ASP A 134 9.29 18.66 -8.02
CA ASP A 134 10.61 19.01 -7.50
C ASP A 134 11.57 19.35 -8.64
N HIS A 135 11.70 20.63 -8.93
CA HIS A 135 12.57 21.16 -9.96
C HIS A 135 13.93 21.61 -9.44
N GLU A 136 14.12 21.69 -8.11
CA GLU A 136 15.35 22.21 -7.49
C GLU A 136 16.47 21.18 -7.38
N GLY A 137 16.16 19.89 -7.52
CA GLY A 137 17.10 18.80 -7.24
C GLY A 137 18.08 18.46 -8.36
N MET A 138 17.90 18.99 -9.57
CA MET A 138 18.80 18.71 -10.67
C MET A 138 20.14 19.44 -10.48
N ASN A 139 21.20 18.65 -10.25
CA ASN A 139 22.57 19.17 -10.13
C ASN A 139 22.80 20.20 -9.01
N ASN A 140 21.88 20.32 -8.04
CA ASN A 140 22.06 21.23 -6.92
C ASN A 140 22.74 20.48 -5.76
N ASP A 141 24.09 20.49 -5.76
CA ASP A 141 24.91 19.95 -4.69
C ASP A 141 24.76 20.73 -3.37
N GLU A 142 24.11 21.91 -3.39
CA GLU A 142 23.88 22.79 -2.23
C GLU A 142 22.56 22.50 -1.50
N ARG A 143 21.75 21.55 -2.00
CA ARG A 143 20.47 21.22 -1.36
C ARG A 143 20.68 20.61 0.01
N ILE A 144 20.35 21.36 1.06
CA ILE A 144 20.44 20.90 2.44
C ILE A 144 19.18 20.11 2.80
N ILE A 145 19.33 18.80 3.03
CA ILE A 145 18.29 17.95 3.59
C ILE A 145 18.58 17.75 5.08
N GLN A 146 17.58 18.03 5.92
CA GLN A 146 17.73 17.87 7.37
C GLN A 146 17.91 16.39 7.73
N LEU A 147 18.83 16.04 8.63
CA LEU A 147 19.10 14.68 9.07
C LEU A 147 17.86 13.89 9.48
N ARG A 148 16.89 14.54 10.15
CA ARG A 148 15.61 13.91 10.50
C ARG A 148 14.82 13.43 9.28
N SER A 149 14.83 14.21 8.21
CA SER A 149 14.20 13.81 6.93
C SER A 149 14.99 12.71 6.24
N THR A 150 16.32 12.76 6.33
CA THR A 150 17.19 11.69 5.81
C THR A 150 16.91 10.36 6.51
N ILE A 151 16.76 10.35 7.85
CA ILE A 151 16.43 9.13 8.60
C ILE A 151 15.09 8.52 8.14
N LEU A 152 14.05 9.34 8.01
CA LEU A 152 12.74 8.88 7.55
C LEU A 152 12.80 8.34 6.12
N SER A 153 13.52 9.04 5.24
CA SER A 153 13.73 8.62 3.86
C SER A 153 14.56 7.33 3.77
N MET A 154 15.61 7.17 4.60
CA MET A 154 16.38 5.92 4.68
C MET A 154 15.49 4.73 5.05
N LEU A 155 14.71 4.85 6.13
CA LEU A 155 13.82 3.79 6.57
C LEU A 155 12.79 3.44 5.47
N SER A 156 12.18 4.45 4.88
CA SER A 156 11.18 4.26 3.81
C SER A 156 11.80 3.66 2.55
N PHE A 157 13.00 4.09 2.19
CA PHE A 157 13.72 3.56 1.04
C PHE A 157 14.10 2.09 1.24
N GLN A 158 14.54 1.70 2.42
CA GLN A 158 14.80 0.29 2.75
C GLN A 158 13.55 -0.58 2.56
N CYS A 159 12.37 -0.09 2.94
CA CYS A 159 11.12 -0.83 2.81
C CYS A 159 10.58 -0.87 1.37
N PHE A 160 10.67 0.25 0.63
CA PHE A 160 9.96 0.47 -0.63
C PHE A 160 10.87 0.68 -1.85
N SER A 161 12.19 0.50 -1.73
CA SER A 161 13.08 0.68 -2.88
C SER A 161 12.70 -0.24 -4.04
N PRO A 162 12.48 0.30 -5.26
CA PRO A 162 12.28 -0.53 -6.44
C PRO A 162 13.59 -1.18 -6.86
N GLY A 163 13.49 -2.37 -7.41
CA GLY A 163 14.63 -3.04 -8.06
C GLY A 163 15.07 -2.32 -9.33
N GLY A 164 16.29 -2.56 -9.74
CA GLY A 164 16.83 -1.97 -10.96
C GLY A 164 18.37 -1.86 -10.95
N LEU A 165 18.90 -1.11 -11.90
CA LEU A 165 20.35 -0.86 -11.95
C LEU A 165 20.78 0.03 -10.78
N ILE A 166 21.92 -0.31 -10.17
CA ILE A 166 22.49 0.39 -9.03
C ILE A 166 24.02 0.48 -9.15
N SER A 167 24.60 1.48 -8.51
CA SER A 167 26.08 1.57 -8.41
C SER A 167 26.62 0.39 -7.61
N GLN A 168 27.81 -0.05 -7.98
CA GLN A 168 28.54 -1.06 -7.23
C GLN A 168 29.37 -0.40 -6.14
N VAL A 169 29.39 -1.01 -4.97
CA VAL A 169 30.28 -0.67 -3.86
C VAL A 169 30.95 -1.97 -3.36
N PHE A 170 32.01 -1.83 -2.59
CA PHE A 170 32.64 -2.95 -1.91
C PHE A 170 32.23 -2.94 -0.45
N TRP A 171 31.83 -4.09 0.06
CA TRP A 171 31.58 -4.38 1.46
C TRP A 171 32.45 -5.54 1.90
N ASP A 172 33.36 -5.27 2.83
CA ASP A 172 34.36 -6.27 3.29
C ASP A 172 35.11 -6.91 2.11
N GLY A 173 35.59 -6.07 1.17
CA GLY A 173 36.29 -6.50 -0.03
C GLY A 173 35.45 -7.23 -1.07
N ILE A 174 34.13 -7.40 -0.85
CA ILE A 174 33.21 -8.07 -1.77
C ILE A 174 32.44 -7.03 -2.55
N GLN A 175 32.52 -7.10 -3.88
CA GLN A 175 31.76 -6.20 -4.75
C GLN A 175 30.28 -6.57 -4.80
N THR A 176 29.40 -5.57 -4.64
CA THR A 176 27.94 -5.74 -4.74
C THR A 176 27.49 -5.92 -6.19
N SER A 177 26.25 -6.41 -6.37
CA SER A 177 25.62 -6.56 -7.68
C SER A 177 25.38 -5.20 -8.36
N LYS A 178 25.35 -5.17 -9.70
CA LYS A 178 24.89 -4.03 -10.52
C LYS A 178 23.37 -3.93 -10.60
N SER A 179 22.65 -4.94 -10.14
CA SER A 179 21.19 -5.02 -10.19
C SER A 179 20.65 -5.36 -8.83
N SER A 180 19.74 -4.55 -8.33
CA SER A 180 19.06 -4.74 -7.06
C SER A 180 17.67 -5.33 -7.24
N LYS A 181 17.19 -6.02 -6.22
CA LYS A 181 15.81 -6.51 -6.14
C LYS A 181 14.90 -5.49 -5.43
N ASP A 182 13.59 -5.70 -5.54
CA ASP A 182 12.59 -4.91 -4.84
C ASP A 182 12.73 -5.02 -3.33
N GLY A 183 12.44 -3.92 -2.65
CA GLY A 183 12.16 -3.95 -1.21
C GLY A 183 10.88 -4.74 -0.91
N PRO A 184 10.75 -5.31 0.31
CA PRO A 184 9.65 -6.21 0.63
C PRO A 184 8.26 -5.56 0.54
N CYS A 185 8.15 -4.22 0.70
CA CYS A 185 6.87 -3.52 0.72
C CYS A 185 6.40 -2.99 -0.65
N VAL A 186 7.25 -3.00 -1.67
CA VAL A 186 6.90 -2.45 -3.00
C VAL A 186 6.54 -3.51 -4.03
N SER A 187 6.76 -4.78 -3.72
CA SER A 187 6.50 -5.91 -4.62
C SER A 187 5.07 -5.86 -5.17
N ALA A 188 4.93 -5.93 -6.48
CA ALA A 188 3.65 -5.87 -7.20
C ALA A 188 2.78 -4.64 -6.87
N SER A 189 3.35 -3.52 -6.41
CA SER A 189 2.59 -2.35 -5.91
C SER A 189 1.53 -2.76 -4.88
N MET A 190 1.90 -3.62 -3.92
CA MET A 190 0.95 -4.18 -2.96
C MET A 190 0.25 -3.11 -2.13
N ILE A 191 -0.98 -3.42 -1.75
CA ILE A 191 -1.75 -2.61 -0.80
C ILE A 191 -1.37 -3.04 0.61
N HIS A 192 -1.14 -2.05 1.48
CA HIS A 192 -0.90 -2.21 2.91
C HIS A 192 -2.11 -1.74 3.71
N CYS A 193 -2.58 -2.57 4.61
CA CYS A 193 -3.69 -2.26 5.50
C CYS A 193 -3.23 -2.24 6.96
N LEU A 194 -3.61 -1.19 7.68
CA LEU A 194 -3.30 -0.97 9.09
C LEU A 194 -4.61 -0.64 9.84
N LEU A 195 -4.77 -1.19 11.03
CA LEU A 195 -5.85 -0.78 11.93
C LEU A 195 -5.51 0.57 12.55
N ARG A 196 -6.49 1.48 12.62
CA ARG A 196 -6.39 2.76 13.33
C ARG A 196 -7.25 2.73 14.58
N ARG A 197 -6.73 3.32 15.66
CA ARG A 197 -7.40 3.47 16.95
C ARG A 197 -7.40 4.92 17.42
N GLY A 198 -7.91 5.18 18.61
CA GLY A 198 -8.07 6.51 19.18
C GLY A 198 -6.79 7.32 19.34
N ASP A 199 -5.66 6.64 19.52
CA ASP A 199 -4.33 7.25 19.63
C ASP A 199 -3.28 6.37 18.96
N LEU A 200 -2.04 6.90 18.83
CA LEU A 200 -0.97 6.21 18.12
C LEU A 200 -0.50 4.95 18.89
N PHE A 201 -0.54 4.95 20.22
CA PHE A 201 -0.16 3.79 21.03
C PHE A 201 -1.14 2.62 20.82
N GLN A 202 -2.45 2.90 20.88
CA GLN A 202 -3.49 1.92 20.60
C GLN A 202 -3.43 1.43 19.15
N THR A 203 -3.08 2.32 18.21
CA THR A 203 -2.86 1.98 16.80
C THR A 203 -1.68 1.01 16.64
N ILE A 204 -0.57 1.23 17.33
CA ILE A 204 0.58 0.30 17.34
C ILE A 204 0.16 -1.06 17.92
N GLN A 205 -0.51 -1.08 19.06
CA GLN A 205 -1.00 -2.32 19.67
C GLN A 205 -1.92 -3.09 18.74
N ALA A 206 -2.90 -2.42 18.11
CA ALA A 206 -3.85 -3.06 17.21
C ALA A 206 -3.19 -3.74 16.01
N ASN A 207 -2.02 -3.26 15.59
CA ASN A 207 -1.25 -3.82 14.47
C ASN A 207 -0.14 -4.79 14.91
N LEU A 208 0.01 -5.06 16.21
CA LEU A 208 0.99 -5.97 16.77
C LEU A 208 0.40 -7.38 16.82
N PRO A 209 0.71 -8.30 15.89
CA PRO A 209 0.18 -9.66 15.92
C PRO A 209 0.82 -10.48 17.05
N SER A 210 0.12 -11.49 17.54
CA SER A 210 0.74 -12.46 18.44
C SER A 210 1.73 -13.37 17.72
N TYR A 211 2.64 -14.01 18.45
CA TYR A 211 3.53 -15.02 17.87
C TYR A 211 2.75 -16.23 17.31
N GLU A 212 1.59 -16.55 17.88
CA GLU A 212 0.68 -17.55 17.32
C GLU A 212 0.19 -17.13 15.92
N ASP A 213 -0.25 -15.88 15.77
CA ASP A 213 -0.68 -15.36 14.46
C ASP A 213 0.45 -15.30 13.45
N ILE A 214 1.65 -14.92 13.90
CA ILE A 214 2.85 -14.90 13.04
C ILE A 214 3.18 -16.33 12.56
N ARG A 215 3.14 -17.33 13.42
CA ARG A 215 3.41 -18.73 13.06
C ARG A 215 2.44 -19.27 12.01
N LEU A 216 1.18 -18.86 12.05
CA LEU A 216 0.21 -19.23 11.01
C LEU A 216 0.61 -18.74 9.61
N SER A 217 1.27 -17.58 9.51
CA SER A 217 1.73 -17.03 8.22
C SER A 217 3.14 -17.47 7.85
N TYR A 218 4.04 -17.54 8.82
CA TYR A 218 5.47 -17.84 8.62
C TYR A 218 5.81 -19.32 8.83
N ALA A 219 4.82 -20.14 9.24
CA ALA A 219 4.95 -21.57 9.46
C ALA A 219 6.17 -21.92 10.34
N GLU A 220 7.10 -22.75 9.83
CA GLU A 220 8.28 -23.19 10.56
C GLU A 220 9.39 -22.12 10.67
N ARG A 221 9.24 -20.96 10.01
CA ARG A 221 10.22 -19.87 10.10
C ARG A 221 10.18 -19.24 11.47
N SER A 222 11.36 -18.91 12.00
CA SER A 222 11.47 -18.28 13.31
C SER A 222 10.94 -16.85 13.31
N VAL A 223 10.55 -16.35 14.46
CA VAL A 223 10.24 -14.93 14.66
C VAL A 223 11.49 -14.08 14.37
N GLY A 224 12.67 -14.58 14.68
CA GLY A 224 13.96 -13.95 14.42
C GLY A 224 14.27 -12.78 15.35
N ARG A 225 15.22 -11.96 14.90
CA ARG A 225 15.70 -10.76 15.62
C ARG A 225 15.69 -9.55 14.71
N PRO A 226 15.53 -8.33 15.26
CA PRO A 226 15.75 -7.10 14.52
C PRO A 226 17.13 -7.06 13.88
N ILE A 227 17.24 -6.36 12.74
CA ILE A 227 18.49 -6.24 12.00
C ILE A 227 19.64 -5.68 12.85
N TRP A 228 19.38 -4.75 13.76
CA TRP A 228 20.40 -4.14 14.63
C TRP A 228 20.88 -5.05 15.75
N GLU A 229 20.16 -6.13 16.06
CA GLU A 229 20.63 -7.15 17.02
C GLU A 229 21.50 -8.21 16.35
N MET A 230 21.33 -8.42 15.06
CA MET A 230 22.07 -9.39 14.26
C MET A 230 22.38 -8.79 12.88
N MET A 231 23.20 -7.71 12.89
CA MET A 231 23.63 -7.06 11.66
C MET A 231 24.67 -7.95 10.96
N PRO A 232 24.49 -8.25 9.66
CA PRO A 232 25.52 -8.98 8.90
C PRO A 232 26.84 -8.21 8.88
N ASP A 233 27.95 -8.93 9.07
CA ASP A 233 29.29 -8.34 8.96
C ASP A 233 29.76 -8.26 7.50
N SER A 234 29.21 -9.11 6.62
CA SER A 234 29.50 -9.11 5.19
C SER A 234 28.37 -9.74 4.38
N LEU A 235 28.49 -9.71 3.05
CA LEU A 235 27.56 -10.41 2.14
C LEU A 235 27.64 -11.95 2.26
N LYS A 236 28.62 -12.51 2.98
CA LYS A 236 28.80 -13.95 3.20
C LYS A 236 28.34 -14.42 4.58
N ASP A 237 27.88 -13.53 5.45
CA ASP A 237 27.34 -13.91 6.75
C ASP A 237 25.97 -14.57 6.60
N ASP A 238 25.94 -15.86 6.30
CA ASP A 238 24.71 -16.59 5.99
C ASP A 238 23.73 -16.61 7.15
N LEU A 239 24.20 -16.67 8.39
CA LEU A 239 23.31 -16.69 9.56
C LEU A 239 22.57 -15.37 9.74
N ALA A 240 23.29 -14.24 9.75
CA ALA A 240 22.67 -12.93 9.90
C ALA A 240 21.84 -12.55 8.67
N ARG A 241 22.25 -12.93 7.46
CA ARG A 241 21.49 -12.75 6.22
C ARG A 241 20.16 -13.51 6.27
N THR A 242 20.18 -14.79 6.67
CA THR A 242 18.95 -15.60 6.83
C THR A 242 18.04 -14.99 7.88
N ASN A 243 18.58 -14.55 9.04
CA ASN A 243 17.79 -13.81 10.01
C ASN A 243 17.15 -12.57 9.40
N ALA A 244 17.91 -11.74 8.70
CA ALA A 244 17.42 -10.48 8.11
C ALA A 244 16.36 -10.69 7.03
N THR A 245 16.51 -11.72 6.17
CA THR A 245 15.68 -11.87 4.96
C THR A 245 14.53 -12.86 5.10
N GLU A 246 14.63 -13.83 6.04
CA GLU A 246 13.67 -14.94 6.12
C GLU A 246 12.88 -15.01 7.43
N THR A 247 13.22 -14.20 8.44
CA THR A 247 12.47 -14.16 9.70
C THR A 247 11.51 -12.98 9.74
N TYR A 248 10.51 -13.05 10.62
CA TYR A 248 9.51 -11.99 10.75
C TYR A 248 10.14 -10.65 11.18
N LEU A 249 10.90 -10.62 12.30
CA LEU A 249 11.51 -9.38 12.82
C LEU A 249 12.62 -8.85 11.91
N GLY A 250 13.43 -9.73 11.32
CA GLY A 250 14.49 -9.33 10.39
C GLY A 250 13.95 -8.61 9.16
N ARG A 251 12.75 -9.00 8.68
CA ARG A 251 12.10 -8.37 7.53
C ARG A 251 11.38 -7.06 7.84
N LEU A 252 10.98 -6.81 9.08
CA LEU A 252 10.22 -5.59 9.42
C LEU A 252 11.02 -4.33 9.14
N VAL A 253 12.34 -4.32 9.41
CA VAL A 253 13.24 -3.21 9.09
C VAL A 253 14.35 -3.76 8.19
N PRO A 254 14.11 -3.78 6.87
CA PRO A 254 14.98 -4.47 5.94
C PRO A 254 16.26 -3.69 5.62
N LEU A 255 17.28 -4.40 5.10
CA LEU A 255 18.52 -3.85 4.56
C LEU A 255 18.60 -4.15 3.06
N THR A 256 17.67 -3.61 2.29
CA THR A 256 17.56 -3.85 0.84
C THR A 256 18.62 -3.12 0.04
N ARG A 257 19.19 -2.09 0.63
CA ARG A 257 20.35 -1.35 0.12
C ARG A 257 21.37 -1.21 1.22
N ILE A 258 22.62 -1.52 0.91
CA ILE A 258 23.71 -1.10 1.78
C ILE A 258 24.05 0.34 1.47
N MET A 259 24.20 1.15 2.50
CA MET A 259 24.50 2.58 2.36
C MET A 259 25.39 3.05 3.51
N GLN A 260 26.11 4.13 3.25
CA GLN A 260 26.90 4.84 4.25
C GLN A 260 26.77 6.33 4.00
N LEU A 261 26.35 7.08 5.01
CA LEU A 261 26.34 8.55 4.97
C LEU A 261 27.74 9.10 5.21
N ASN A 262 28.07 10.22 4.59
CA ASN A 262 29.26 10.97 4.95
C ASN A 262 29.05 11.68 6.31
N CYS A 263 30.09 12.30 6.85
CA CYS A 263 30.10 12.84 8.23
C CYS A 263 29.05 13.94 8.48
N ASP A 264 28.64 14.69 7.45
CA ASP A 264 27.62 15.74 7.54
C ASP A 264 26.21 15.23 7.15
N GLY A 265 26.10 14.01 6.63
CA GLY A 265 24.84 13.41 6.20
C GLY A 265 24.28 13.97 4.90
N ALA A 266 25.05 14.74 4.12
CA ALA A 266 24.61 15.34 2.86
C ALA A 266 24.77 14.41 1.66
N LYS A 267 25.76 13.51 1.70
CA LYS A 267 26.08 12.55 0.65
C LYS A 267 26.09 11.13 1.19
N MET A 268 25.92 10.16 0.29
CA MET A 268 25.97 8.74 0.65
C MET A 268 26.65 7.90 -0.43
N LEU A 269 27.30 6.82 0.00
CA LEU A 269 27.54 5.64 -0.83
C LEU A 269 26.33 4.73 -0.75
N MET A 270 25.91 4.13 -1.85
CA MET A 270 24.81 3.18 -1.87
C MET A 270 25.03 2.10 -2.92
N GLY A 271 24.83 0.84 -2.50
CA GLY A 271 24.91 -0.35 -3.34
C GLY A 271 23.76 -1.31 -3.09
N ASP A 272 23.76 -2.44 -3.84
CA ASP A 272 22.80 -3.51 -3.64
C ASP A 272 22.97 -4.11 -2.23
N GLY A 273 21.86 -4.40 -1.58
CA GLY A 273 21.83 -4.95 -0.22
C GLY A 273 21.42 -6.42 -0.18
N LEU A 274 20.67 -6.80 0.84
CA LEU A 274 20.23 -8.17 1.01
C LEU A 274 19.03 -8.48 0.10
N PRO A 275 19.00 -9.66 -0.55
CA PRO A 275 17.88 -10.06 -1.41
C PRO A 275 16.73 -10.63 -0.57
N TYR A 276 15.62 -9.91 -0.48
CA TYR A 276 14.40 -10.34 0.24
C TYR A 276 13.53 -11.20 -0.68
N PRO A 277 13.25 -12.49 -0.34
CA PRO A 277 12.39 -13.34 -1.15
C PRO A 277 10.98 -12.73 -1.26
N PRO A 278 10.40 -12.59 -2.49
CA PRO A 278 9.06 -12.05 -2.68
C PRO A 278 7.98 -13.13 -2.49
N PHE A 279 6.73 -12.70 -2.32
CA PHE A 279 5.57 -13.60 -2.24
C PHE A 279 5.41 -14.51 -3.49
N SER A 280 5.78 -14.01 -4.68
CA SER A 280 5.76 -14.80 -5.93
C SER A 280 6.62 -16.05 -5.87
N ASP A 281 7.68 -16.02 -5.09
CA ASP A 281 8.63 -17.13 -4.93
C ASP A 281 8.23 -18.08 -3.77
N GLY A 282 6.98 -17.96 -3.28
CA GLY A 282 6.43 -18.80 -2.22
C GLY A 282 6.76 -18.31 -0.80
N PHE A 283 7.30 -17.09 -0.65
CA PHE A 283 7.54 -16.53 0.68
C PHE A 283 6.22 -16.06 1.33
N PRO A 284 6.08 -16.08 2.67
CA PRO A 284 4.91 -15.53 3.35
C PRO A 284 4.63 -14.08 2.97
N PRO A 285 3.34 -13.68 2.88
CA PRO A 285 2.99 -12.29 2.58
C PRO A 285 3.39 -11.38 3.75
N GLU A 286 3.74 -10.13 3.44
CA GLU A 286 3.97 -9.11 4.47
C GLU A 286 2.75 -9.00 5.41
N PRO A 287 2.95 -8.69 6.71
CA PRO A 287 1.87 -8.69 7.71
C PRO A 287 0.70 -7.76 7.35
N THR A 288 1.00 -6.64 6.70
CA THR A 288 0.05 -5.61 6.28
C THR A 288 -0.55 -5.86 4.89
N ALA A 289 -0.02 -6.83 4.13
CA ALA A 289 -0.48 -7.12 2.77
C ALA A 289 -1.85 -7.80 2.75
N VAL A 290 -2.52 -7.74 1.61
CA VAL A 290 -3.78 -8.43 1.33
C VAL A 290 -3.55 -9.49 0.27
N VAL A 291 -3.96 -10.73 0.53
CA VAL A 291 -3.82 -11.86 -0.39
C VAL A 291 -5.17 -12.26 -0.94
N VAL A 292 -5.27 -12.35 -2.26
CA VAL A 292 -6.48 -12.71 -2.98
C VAL A 292 -6.24 -13.93 -3.88
N ILE A 293 -7.32 -14.63 -4.23
CA ILE A 293 -7.28 -15.67 -5.25
C ILE A 293 -7.45 -15.00 -6.62
N ARG A 294 -6.42 -15.07 -7.46
CA ARG A 294 -6.41 -14.50 -8.82
C ARG A 294 -7.10 -15.43 -9.84
N ASP A 295 -6.82 -16.71 -9.73
CA ASP A 295 -7.44 -17.75 -10.58
C ASP A 295 -8.11 -18.77 -9.67
N LYS A 296 -9.46 -18.82 -9.73
CA LYS A 296 -10.27 -19.73 -8.89
C LYS A 296 -10.11 -21.20 -9.29
N GLU A 297 -9.84 -21.48 -10.57
CA GLU A 297 -9.67 -22.84 -11.05
C GLU A 297 -8.32 -23.41 -10.61
N LYS A 298 -7.27 -22.61 -10.70
CA LYS A 298 -5.91 -23.00 -10.30
C LYS A 298 -5.59 -22.71 -8.83
N GLN A 299 -6.51 -22.06 -8.10
CA GLN A 299 -6.28 -21.58 -6.73
C GLN A 299 -5.01 -20.70 -6.61
N GLU A 300 -4.69 -19.97 -7.67
CA GLU A 300 -3.52 -19.11 -7.72
C GLU A 300 -3.71 -17.91 -6.79
N ARG A 301 -2.80 -17.78 -5.81
CA ARG A 301 -2.78 -16.67 -4.86
C ARG A 301 -1.94 -15.52 -5.39
N GLY A 302 -2.35 -14.29 -5.11
CA GLY A 302 -1.62 -13.09 -5.46
C GLY A 302 -1.83 -11.98 -4.44
N LEU A 303 -0.89 -11.04 -4.39
CA LEU A 303 -1.03 -9.84 -3.59
C LEU A 303 -2.05 -8.90 -4.24
N LEU A 304 -2.95 -8.31 -3.43
CA LEU A 304 -3.80 -7.24 -3.91
C LEU A 304 -2.95 -6.02 -4.23
N SER A 305 -3.03 -5.56 -5.48
CA SER A 305 -2.16 -4.50 -6.02
C SER A 305 -2.94 -3.22 -6.23
N TYR A 306 -2.33 -2.09 -5.89
CA TYR A 306 -2.86 -0.78 -6.21
C TYR A 306 -2.67 -0.47 -7.70
N ARG A 307 -3.71 0.07 -8.31
CA ARG A 307 -3.69 0.57 -9.69
C ARG A 307 -4.17 2.02 -9.67
N PRO A 308 -3.35 2.99 -10.11
CA PRO A 308 -3.78 4.37 -10.25
C PRO A 308 -5.10 4.48 -11.03
N GLY A 309 -6.02 5.29 -10.53
CA GLY A 309 -7.35 5.44 -11.12
C GLY A 309 -8.39 4.40 -10.66
N LYS A 310 -8.02 3.41 -9.86
CA LYS A 310 -8.98 2.51 -9.20
C LYS A 310 -9.08 2.85 -7.71
N ALA A 311 -10.21 3.41 -7.29
CA ALA A 311 -10.45 3.77 -5.89
C ALA A 311 -10.41 2.53 -4.98
N LEU A 312 -9.76 2.65 -3.82
CA LEU A 312 -9.47 1.54 -2.90
C LEU A 312 -10.73 0.89 -2.30
N TRP A 313 -11.82 1.66 -2.12
CA TRP A 313 -13.10 1.12 -1.60
C TRP A 313 -13.66 -0.03 -2.45
N ARG A 314 -13.28 -0.10 -3.73
CA ARG A 314 -13.72 -1.17 -4.64
C ARG A 314 -13.09 -2.53 -4.33
N GLU A 315 -12.04 -2.55 -3.55
CA GLU A 315 -11.33 -3.76 -3.09
C GLU A 315 -11.56 -4.06 -1.60
N LEU A 316 -12.44 -3.29 -0.94
CA LEU A 316 -12.59 -3.31 0.52
C LEU A 316 -13.01 -4.69 1.03
N ALA A 317 -13.87 -5.41 0.33
CA ALA A 317 -14.29 -6.76 0.69
C ALA A 317 -13.10 -7.72 0.90
N ALA A 318 -12.06 -7.64 0.05
CA ALA A 318 -10.87 -8.46 0.20
C ALA A 318 -9.98 -8.03 1.37
N MET A 319 -9.98 -6.74 1.72
CA MET A 319 -9.13 -6.16 2.76
C MET A 319 -9.63 -6.47 4.18
N ILE A 320 -10.94 -6.67 4.36
CA ILE A 320 -11.57 -6.80 5.69
C ILE A 320 -11.78 -8.25 6.15
N VAL A 321 -11.49 -9.23 5.31
CA VAL A 321 -11.60 -10.64 5.65
C VAL A 321 -10.38 -11.07 6.47
N LYS A 322 -10.61 -11.70 7.62
CA LYS A 322 -9.51 -12.27 8.43
C LYS A 322 -8.68 -13.25 7.60
N ARG A 323 -7.36 -13.11 7.65
CA ARG A 323 -6.44 -14.02 6.94
C ARG A 323 -6.60 -15.43 7.47
N ARG A 324 -6.83 -16.36 6.57
CA ARG A 324 -6.99 -17.79 6.87
C ARG A 324 -5.64 -18.50 6.95
N ALA A 325 -5.64 -19.75 7.43
CA ALA A 325 -4.42 -20.56 7.53
C ALA A 325 -3.72 -20.76 6.17
N GLU A 326 -4.50 -20.84 5.08
CA GLU A 326 -3.98 -20.90 3.70
C GLU A 326 -3.38 -19.57 3.20
N GLY A 327 -3.39 -18.53 4.03
CA GLY A 327 -2.76 -17.24 3.77
C GLY A 327 -3.59 -16.26 2.95
N VAL A 328 -4.84 -16.58 2.57
CA VAL A 328 -5.75 -15.68 1.85
C VAL A 328 -6.50 -14.78 2.84
N GLY A 329 -6.64 -13.49 2.51
CA GLY A 329 -7.35 -12.50 3.31
C GLY A 329 -6.58 -11.20 3.53
N GLY A 330 -7.10 -10.36 4.40
CA GLY A 330 -6.58 -9.05 4.76
C GLY A 330 -5.30 -9.09 5.61
N PRO A 331 -4.95 -7.96 6.24
CA PRO A 331 -3.75 -7.87 7.08
C PRO A 331 -3.83 -8.82 8.29
N LEU A 332 -2.67 -9.19 8.79
CA LEU A 332 -2.58 -10.12 9.93
C LEU A 332 -3.23 -9.54 11.20
N SER A 333 -3.18 -8.22 11.36
CA SER A 333 -3.78 -7.49 12.49
C SER A 333 -5.30 -7.66 12.64
N LEU A 334 -6.03 -8.04 11.58
CA LEU A 334 -7.47 -8.33 11.70
C LEU A 334 -7.79 -9.52 12.62
N ARG A 335 -6.80 -10.37 12.91
CA ARG A 335 -7.00 -11.55 13.77
C ARG A 335 -7.21 -11.19 15.22
N SER A 336 -6.64 -10.07 15.70
CA SER A 336 -6.83 -9.56 17.06
C SER A 336 -8.21 -8.92 17.30
N LEU A 337 -8.96 -8.61 16.22
CA LEU A 337 -10.30 -8.03 16.35
C LEU A 337 -11.33 -9.05 16.79
N THR A 338 -12.20 -8.67 17.73
CA THR A 338 -13.41 -9.43 18.07
C THR A 338 -14.46 -9.31 16.95
N GLU A 339 -15.46 -10.19 16.95
CA GLU A 339 -16.49 -10.20 15.91
C GLU A 339 -17.37 -8.95 15.93
N ASP A 340 -17.63 -8.42 17.12
CA ASP A 340 -18.53 -7.27 17.35
C ASP A 340 -17.83 -5.92 17.26
N GLU A 341 -16.53 -5.88 17.01
CA GLU A 341 -15.74 -4.66 17.07
C GLU A 341 -15.70 -3.95 15.73
N ASP A 342 -16.17 -2.71 15.66
CA ASP A 342 -15.94 -1.82 14.54
C ASP A 342 -14.48 -1.40 14.49
N CYS A 343 -13.94 -1.16 13.30
CA CYS A 343 -12.57 -0.68 13.15
C CYS A 343 -12.44 0.38 12.07
N ASP A 344 -11.43 1.25 12.22
CA ASP A 344 -10.96 2.10 11.16
C ASP A 344 -9.76 1.42 10.48
N LEU A 345 -9.84 1.28 9.15
CA LEU A 345 -8.79 0.66 8.35
C LEU A 345 -8.09 1.74 7.52
N ILE A 346 -6.82 1.97 7.80
CA ILE A 346 -5.94 2.75 6.93
C ILE A 346 -5.48 1.83 5.80
N VAL A 347 -5.70 2.26 4.57
CA VAL A 347 -5.27 1.56 3.37
C VAL A 347 -4.28 2.44 2.64
N SER A 348 -3.03 2.00 2.56
CA SER A 348 -1.92 2.74 1.97
C SER A 348 -1.31 1.94 0.82
N ALA A 349 -0.87 2.61 -0.23
CA ALA A 349 -0.14 1.97 -1.32
C ALA A 349 0.82 2.94 -2.01
N LEU A 350 1.84 2.36 -2.65
CA LEU A 350 2.78 3.03 -3.52
C LEU A 350 2.76 2.31 -4.87
N ALA A 351 2.26 3.00 -5.90
CA ALA A 351 2.24 2.48 -7.26
C ALA A 351 3.56 2.74 -7.96
N ARG A 352 4.02 1.76 -8.71
CA ARG A 352 5.22 1.89 -9.54
C ARG A 352 5.03 1.24 -10.91
N ASP A 353 5.83 1.71 -11.86
CA ASP A 353 6.08 1.03 -13.12
C ASP A 353 7.59 0.83 -13.25
N GLN A 354 8.04 -0.43 -13.20
CA GLN A 354 9.44 -0.81 -13.08
C GLN A 354 10.12 -0.08 -11.90
N ALA A 355 11.14 0.74 -12.14
CA ALA A 355 11.84 1.51 -11.11
C ALA A 355 11.21 2.90 -10.85
N THR A 356 10.21 3.30 -11.62
CA THR A 356 9.59 4.63 -11.50
C THR A 356 8.40 4.57 -10.55
N ILE A 357 8.39 5.43 -9.54
CA ILE A 357 7.25 5.65 -8.68
C ILE A 357 6.23 6.52 -9.42
N LEU A 358 4.99 6.02 -9.52
CA LEU A 358 3.90 6.69 -10.22
C LEU A 358 3.04 7.53 -9.27
N ASP A 359 2.68 6.97 -8.13
CA ASP A 359 1.71 7.56 -7.22
C ASP A 359 1.80 6.94 -5.82
N THR A 360 1.32 7.66 -4.82
CA THR A 360 1.01 7.12 -3.49
C THR A 360 -0.41 7.48 -3.12
N THR A 361 -1.08 6.57 -2.42
CA THR A 361 -2.44 6.79 -1.95
C THR A 361 -2.60 6.35 -0.51
N GLU A 362 -3.48 7.04 0.22
CA GLU A 362 -3.95 6.64 1.53
C GLU A 362 -5.44 6.95 1.65
N SER A 363 -6.18 6.03 2.23
CA SER A 363 -7.59 6.23 2.58
C SER A 363 -7.88 5.58 3.92
N VAL A 364 -8.80 6.15 4.68
CA VAL A 364 -9.28 5.59 5.94
C VAL A 364 -10.74 5.20 5.78
N TYR A 365 -11.05 3.95 6.06
CA TYR A 365 -12.41 3.42 5.98
C TYR A 365 -12.90 3.00 7.35
N ARG A 366 -14.06 3.52 7.75
CA ARG A 366 -14.80 3.00 8.90
C ARG A 366 -15.45 1.68 8.50
N ILE A 367 -15.08 0.59 9.16
CA ILE A 367 -15.56 -0.76 8.88
C ILE A 367 -16.47 -1.20 10.03
N PRO A 368 -17.79 -1.25 9.80
CA PRO A 368 -18.70 -1.87 10.75
C PRO A 368 -18.34 -3.35 10.96
N SER A 369 -18.44 -3.83 12.17
CA SER A 369 -18.19 -5.24 12.50
C SER A 369 -19.00 -6.20 11.63
N LYS A 370 -20.25 -5.87 11.38
CA LYS A 370 -21.18 -6.64 10.53
C LYS A 370 -20.67 -6.80 9.08
N LEU A 371 -19.97 -5.81 8.52
CA LEU A 371 -19.44 -5.90 7.15
C LEU A 371 -18.34 -6.98 7.03
N ARG A 372 -17.68 -7.35 8.14
CA ARG A 372 -16.66 -8.40 8.16
C ARG A 372 -17.24 -9.83 8.16
N ILE A 373 -18.56 -9.97 8.30
CA ILE A 373 -19.27 -11.24 8.16
C ILE A 373 -19.22 -11.67 6.69
N PRO A 374 -18.81 -12.91 6.36
CA PRO A 374 -18.59 -13.36 4.99
C PRO A 374 -19.78 -13.13 4.05
N GLU A 375 -21.00 -13.37 4.51
CA GLU A 375 -22.23 -13.21 3.73
C GLU A 375 -22.49 -11.74 3.38
N ARG A 376 -22.23 -10.81 4.31
CA ARG A 376 -22.37 -9.37 4.08
C ARG A 376 -21.26 -8.82 3.20
N SER A 377 -20.03 -9.24 3.44
CA SER A 377 -18.90 -8.90 2.60
C SER A 377 -19.12 -9.35 1.14
N ALA A 378 -19.74 -10.51 0.92
CA ALA A 378 -20.11 -10.99 -0.41
C ALA A 378 -21.17 -10.11 -1.09
N VAL A 379 -22.17 -9.62 -0.34
CA VAL A 379 -23.17 -8.67 -0.87
C VAL A 379 -22.50 -7.35 -1.25
N TYR A 380 -21.62 -6.82 -0.38
CA TYR A 380 -20.84 -5.62 -0.70
C TYR A 380 -20.05 -5.79 -1.99
N GLU A 381 -19.34 -6.90 -2.15
CA GLU A 381 -18.58 -7.22 -3.38
C GLU A 381 -19.50 -7.29 -4.61
N GLU A 382 -20.70 -7.86 -4.47
CA GLU A 382 -21.67 -7.91 -5.58
C GLU A 382 -22.14 -6.52 -6.00
N GLU A 383 -22.40 -5.64 -5.05
CA GLU A 383 -22.83 -4.27 -5.34
C GLU A 383 -21.68 -3.40 -5.91
N VAL A 384 -20.44 -3.62 -5.48
CA VAL A 384 -19.26 -3.04 -6.13
C VAL A 384 -19.15 -3.52 -7.57
N ARG A 385 -19.29 -4.81 -7.83
CA ARG A 385 -19.29 -5.37 -9.20
C ARG A 385 -20.40 -4.79 -10.06
N LYS A 386 -21.57 -4.50 -9.46
CA LYS A 386 -22.67 -3.81 -10.14
C LYS A 386 -22.27 -2.40 -10.59
N SER A 387 -21.55 -1.66 -9.75
CA SER A 387 -21.00 -0.35 -10.14
C SER A 387 -20.03 -0.45 -11.30
N GLU A 388 -19.18 -1.48 -11.32
CA GLU A 388 -18.25 -1.75 -12.42
C GLU A 388 -18.96 -2.15 -13.72
N ASP A 389 -20.09 -2.84 -13.62
CA ASP A 389 -20.92 -3.18 -14.79
C ASP A 389 -21.49 -1.91 -15.43
N TYR A 390 -21.95 -0.93 -14.66
CA TYR A 390 -22.39 0.35 -15.19
C TYR A 390 -21.25 1.15 -15.83
N ALA A 391 -20.07 1.16 -15.22
CA ALA A 391 -18.88 1.79 -15.81
C ALA A 391 -18.50 1.17 -17.15
N ARG A 392 -18.53 -0.18 -17.26
CA ARG A 392 -18.28 -0.89 -18.53
C ARG A 392 -19.32 -0.56 -19.58
N ARG A 393 -20.59 -0.51 -19.20
CA ARG A 393 -21.69 -0.13 -20.11
C ARG A 393 -21.51 1.29 -20.64
N LEU A 394 -21.15 2.23 -19.76
CA LEU A 394 -20.81 3.60 -20.14
C LEU A 394 -19.67 3.60 -21.17
N GLY A 395 -18.58 2.87 -20.92
CA GLY A 395 -17.48 2.74 -21.85
C GLY A 395 -17.90 2.22 -23.23
N TRP A 396 -18.70 1.16 -23.28
CA TRP A 396 -19.23 0.64 -24.55
C TRP A 396 -20.17 1.61 -25.26
N SER A 397 -20.93 2.40 -24.52
CA SER A 397 -21.84 3.39 -25.08
C SER A 397 -21.09 4.58 -25.69
N ILE A 398 -20.02 5.03 -25.03
CA ILE A 398 -19.09 6.03 -25.57
C ILE A 398 -18.39 5.49 -26.84
N GLU A 399 -18.02 4.21 -26.87
CA GLU A 399 -17.44 3.58 -28.05
C GLU A 399 -18.42 3.56 -29.23
N ASP A 400 -19.69 3.22 -29.00
CA ASP A 400 -20.71 3.22 -30.05
C ASP A 400 -21.00 4.65 -30.54
N TYR A 401 -21.01 5.65 -29.66
CA TYR A 401 -21.06 7.07 -30.03
C TYR A 401 -19.92 7.44 -31.00
N ARG A 402 -18.68 7.15 -30.61
CA ARG A 402 -17.51 7.44 -31.42
C ARG A 402 -17.56 6.74 -32.79
N LYS A 403 -17.89 5.43 -32.82
CA LYS A 403 -17.98 4.66 -34.07
C LYS A 403 -19.00 5.27 -35.02
N THR A 404 -20.13 5.69 -34.51
CA THR A 404 -21.19 6.33 -35.31
C THR A 404 -20.76 7.69 -35.82
N LEU A 405 -20.06 8.49 -34.99
CA LEU A 405 -19.45 9.74 -35.40
C LEU A 405 -18.44 9.56 -36.55
N ASP A 406 -17.61 8.54 -36.50
CA ASP A 406 -16.60 8.26 -37.51
C ASP A 406 -17.18 7.57 -38.78
N GLY A 407 -18.51 7.41 -38.85
CA GLY A 407 -19.17 6.77 -39.99
C GLY A 407 -19.09 5.25 -39.96
N GLY A 408 -18.89 4.65 -38.79
CA GLY A 408 -18.88 3.19 -38.60
C GLY A 408 -17.60 2.49 -39.09
N TRP A 409 -16.52 3.24 -39.25
CA TRP A 409 -15.28 2.67 -39.77
C TRP A 409 -14.55 1.81 -38.72
N GLU A 410 -14.71 0.50 -38.81
CA GLU A 410 -14.10 -0.47 -37.88
C GLU A 410 -12.58 -0.62 -38.03
N GLY A 411 -12.01 -0.20 -39.17
CA GLY A 411 -10.61 -0.45 -39.51
C GLY A 411 -9.59 0.26 -38.62
N ARG A 412 -9.96 1.34 -37.94
CA ARG A 412 -9.07 2.09 -37.05
C ARG A 412 -8.96 1.55 -35.63
N VAL A 413 -9.91 0.74 -35.18
CA VAL A 413 -10.00 0.28 -33.78
C VAL A 413 -9.18 -0.98 -33.52
N LYS A 414 -8.98 -1.84 -34.53
CA LYS A 414 -8.30 -3.14 -34.36
C LYS A 414 -6.79 -3.05 -34.15
N ASN A 415 -6.14 -1.96 -34.59
CA ASN A 415 -4.67 -1.84 -34.59
C ASN A 415 -4.12 -0.63 -33.81
N ALA A 416 -4.98 0.22 -33.28
CA ALA A 416 -4.55 1.34 -32.45
C ALA A 416 -4.91 1.01 -30.99
N GLY A 417 -3.92 0.63 -30.21
CA GLY A 417 -3.99 0.84 -28.75
C GLY A 417 -4.37 2.31 -28.52
N PRO A 418 -5.01 2.66 -27.38
CA PRO A 418 -5.44 4.02 -27.12
C PRO A 418 -4.23 4.95 -27.18
N SER A 419 -4.05 5.61 -28.32
CA SER A 419 -3.04 6.66 -28.42
C SER A 419 -3.48 7.77 -27.48
N LYS A 420 -2.56 8.37 -26.73
CA LYS A 420 -2.82 9.43 -25.74
C LYS A 420 -3.57 10.64 -26.34
N ASN A 421 -3.68 10.71 -27.67
CA ASN A 421 -4.35 11.78 -28.42
C ASN A 421 -5.66 11.32 -29.10
N ASP A 422 -6.10 10.09 -28.92
CA ASP A 422 -7.33 9.60 -29.55
C ASP A 422 -8.55 10.23 -28.85
N LEU A 423 -9.52 10.69 -29.65
CA LEU A 423 -10.79 11.22 -29.18
C LEU A 423 -11.50 10.22 -28.24
N LEU A 424 -11.46 8.93 -28.55
CA LEU A 424 -12.04 7.88 -27.73
C LEU A 424 -11.39 7.84 -26.34
N GLY A 425 -10.05 7.88 -26.26
CA GLY A 425 -9.34 7.88 -24.98
C GLY A 425 -9.73 9.08 -24.11
N LYS A 426 -9.88 10.26 -24.72
CA LYS A 426 -10.34 11.47 -24.02
C LYS A 426 -11.79 11.33 -23.52
N LEU A 427 -12.70 10.88 -24.38
CA LEU A 427 -14.11 10.68 -24.02
C LEU A 427 -14.26 9.63 -22.91
N HIS A 428 -13.53 8.50 -23.03
CA HIS A 428 -13.53 7.46 -22.00
C HIS A 428 -12.96 7.95 -20.67
N GLY A 429 -11.82 8.64 -20.69
CA GLY A 429 -11.18 9.17 -19.49
C GLY A 429 -12.09 10.16 -18.75
N THR A 430 -12.68 11.10 -19.49
CA THR A 430 -13.60 12.10 -18.92
C THR A 430 -14.88 11.44 -18.39
N GLY A 431 -15.51 10.56 -19.19
CA GLY A 431 -16.74 9.86 -18.77
C GLY A 431 -16.52 8.96 -17.56
N ALA A 432 -15.42 8.20 -17.54
CA ALA A 432 -15.05 7.36 -16.40
C ALA A 432 -14.79 8.21 -15.13
N SER A 433 -14.06 9.31 -15.26
CA SER A 433 -13.77 10.22 -14.14
C SER A 433 -15.06 10.79 -13.55
N GLN A 434 -15.99 11.30 -14.39
CA GLN A 434 -17.27 11.84 -13.92
C GLN A 434 -18.13 10.77 -13.24
N TYR A 435 -18.24 9.59 -13.84
CA TYR A 435 -18.99 8.48 -13.27
C TYR A 435 -18.44 8.08 -11.89
N TRP A 436 -17.14 7.78 -11.79
CA TRP A 436 -16.56 7.33 -10.55
C TRP A 436 -16.55 8.40 -9.46
N THR A 437 -16.37 9.67 -9.81
CA THR A 437 -16.51 10.79 -8.86
C THR A 437 -17.94 10.86 -8.30
N ALA A 438 -18.96 10.69 -9.14
CA ALA A 438 -20.35 10.68 -8.70
C ALA A 438 -20.64 9.47 -7.79
N VAL A 439 -20.15 8.27 -8.15
CA VAL A 439 -20.31 7.06 -7.34
C VAL A 439 -19.63 7.23 -5.97
N GLU A 440 -18.40 7.73 -5.95
CA GLU A 440 -17.64 7.92 -4.71
C GLU A 440 -18.31 8.94 -3.75
N LYS A 441 -18.83 10.04 -4.27
CA LYS A 441 -19.62 10.99 -3.48
C LYS A 441 -20.85 10.38 -2.81
N ASN A 442 -21.38 9.29 -3.37
CA ASN A 442 -22.59 8.63 -2.92
C ASN A 442 -22.34 7.26 -2.26
N LEU A 443 -21.12 6.95 -1.84
CA LEU A 443 -20.80 5.68 -1.14
C LEU A 443 -21.64 5.45 0.11
N GLY A 444 -22.13 6.52 0.73
CA GLY A 444 -23.09 6.43 1.85
C GLY A 444 -24.33 5.59 1.53
N LEU A 445 -24.79 5.56 0.26
CA LEU A 445 -25.93 4.71 -0.15
C LEU A 445 -25.57 3.23 -0.14
N LEU A 446 -24.32 2.86 -0.54
CA LEU A 446 -23.84 1.48 -0.45
C LEU A 446 -23.71 1.03 1.01
N MET A 447 -23.18 1.90 1.87
CA MET A 447 -23.06 1.60 3.31
C MET A 447 -24.44 1.51 3.98
N ALA A 448 -25.42 2.35 3.57
CA ALA A 448 -26.80 2.26 4.05
C ALA A 448 -27.46 0.94 3.62
N HIS A 449 -27.19 0.48 2.40
CA HIS A 449 -27.67 -0.82 1.94
C HIS A 449 -27.06 -1.98 2.75
N ASP A 450 -25.75 -1.97 3.00
CA ASP A 450 -25.12 -2.98 3.86
C ASP A 450 -25.72 -2.98 5.28
N ALA A 451 -25.92 -1.79 5.87
CA ALA A 451 -26.54 -1.66 7.19
C ALA A 451 -27.96 -2.22 7.24
N ALA A 452 -28.73 -2.07 6.15
CA ALA A 452 -30.12 -2.53 6.02
C ALA A 452 -30.25 -4.06 5.78
N LEU A 453 -29.15 -4.80 5.56
CA LEU A 453 -29.22 -6.25 5.34
C LEU A 453 -29.86 -6.97 6.53
N GLY A 454 -30.93 -7.73 6.24
CA GLY A 454 -31.74 -8.42 7.24
C GLY A 454 -32.87 -7.59 7.82
N THR A 455 -33.16 -6.39 7.30
CA THR A 455 -34.29 -5.54 7.66
C THR A 455 -35.25 -5.35 6.48
N GLU A 456 -36.41 -4.72 6.72
CA GLU A 456 -37.38 -4.37 5.68
C GLU A 456 -36.84 -3.31 4.69
N ASP A 457 -35.83 -2.55 5.11
CA ASP A 457 -35.23 -1.47 4.31
C ASP A 457 -34.20 -1.96 3.27
N VAL A 458 -33.93 -3.26 3.21
CA VAL A 458 -32.92 -3.83 2.29
C VAL A 458 -33.25 -3.56 0.81
N VAL A 459 -34.52 -3.65 0.43
CA VAL A 459 -34.96 -3.42 -0.96
C VAL A 459 -34.94 -1.93 -1.32
N PRO A 460 -35.55 -1.02 -0.52
CA PRO A 460 -35.47 0.42 -0.77
C PRO A 460 -34.03 0.95 -0.86
N THR A 461 -33.15 0.54 0.04
CA THR A 461 -31.75 1.02 0.04
C THR A 461 -30.96 0.51 -1.16
N ARG A 462 -31.14 -0.76 -1.56
CA ARG A 462 -30.55 -1.32 -2.78
C ARG A 462 -31.05 -0.58 -4.03
N ASP A 463 -32.35 -0.31 -4.10
CA ASP A 463 -32.94 0.37 -5.25
C ASP A 463 -32.46 1.83 -5.36
N ALA A 464 -32.25 2.50 -4.23
CA ALA A 464 -31.63 3.83 -4.16
C ALA A 464 -30.20 3.80 -4.72
N TRP A 465 -29.37 2.85 -4.29
CA TRP A 465 -28.01 2.64 -4.81
C TRP A 465 -28.01 2.37 -6.32
N HIS A 466 -28.82 1.43 -6.80
CA HIS A 466 -28.89 1.09 -8.22
C HIS A 466 -29.46 2.25 -9.06
N LYS A 467 -30.40 3.05 -8.53
CA LYS A 467 -30.90 4.26 -9.19
C LYS A 467 -29.79 5.29 -9.35
N MET A 468 -29.02 5.52 -8.30
CA MET A 468 -27.87 6.44 -8.32
C MET A 468 -26.83 5.99 -9.36
N LEU A 469 -26.44 4.70 -9.40
CA LEU A 469 -25.49 4.17 -10.38
C LEU A 469 -25.97 4.40 -11.83
N ARG A 470 -27.26 4.13 -12.11
CA ARG A 470 -27.86 4.36 -13.43
C ARG A 470 -27.81 5.84 -13.81
N GLN A 471 -28.19 6.72 -12.88
CA GLN A 471 -28.21 8.15 -13.13
C GLN A 471 -26.79 8.68 -13.37
N SER A 472 -25.83 8.33 -12.53
CA SER A 472 -24.42 8.72 -12.70
C SER A 472 -23.85 8.30 -14.05
N ALA A 473 -24.20 7.09 -14.54
CA ALA A 473 -23.75 6.65 -15.86
C ALA A 473 -24.39 7.45 -17.01
N ARG A 474 -25.67 7.84 -16.88
CA ARG A 474 -26.38 8.69 -17.84
C ARG A 474 -25.78 10.09 -17.88
N ASP A 475 -25.62 10.72 -16.71
CA ASP A 475 -25.07 12.08 -16.58
C ASP A 475 -23.65 12.15 -17.15
N ALA A 476 -22.81 11.14 -16.86
CA ALA A 476 -21.47 11.04 -17.42
C ALA A 476 -21.47 10.87 -18.95
N TYR A 477 -22.42 10.11 -19.50
CA TYR A 477 -22.57 9.95 -20.95
C TYR A 477 -23.00 11.26 -21.61
N GLU A 478 -24.03 11.93 -21.06
CA GLU A 478 -24.54 13.21 -21.56
C GLU A 478 -23.46 14.31 -21.54
N ALA A 479 -22.64 14.33 -20.50
CA ALA A 479 -21.60 15.33 -20.33
C ALA A 479 -20.45 15.18 -21.33
N VAL A 480 -20.19 13.97 -21.86
CA VAL A 480 -19.06 13.74 -22.79
C VAL A 480 -19.47 13.52 -24.23
N CYS A 481 -20.72 13.09 -24.47
CA CYS A 481 -21.22 12.83 -25.81
C CYS A 481 -22.09 14.01 -26.29
N GLY A 482 -21.53 14.87 -27.16
CA GLY A 482 -22.22 16.06 -27.66
C GLY A 482 -23.43 15.73 -28.53
N GLN A 483 -24.36 16.69 -28.62
CA GLN A 483 -25.65 16.62 -29.36
C GLN A 483 -25.89 17.87 -30.22
N GLU A 484 -24.85 18.64 -30.58
CA GLU A 484 -24.98 19.94 -31.23
C GLU A 484 -25.27 19.82 -32.73
N THR A 485 -24.88 18.72 -33.36
CA THR A 485 -25.05 18.50 -34.80
C THR A 485 -25.92 17.27 -35.10
N PRO A 486 -26.60 17.19 -36.25
CA PRO A 486 -27.41 16.02 -36.63
C PRO A 486 -26.61 14.70 -36.58
N ARG A 487 -25.31 14.76 -36.92
CA ARG A 487 -24.42 13.59 -36.85
C ARG A 487 -24.16 13.17 -35.40
N GLN A 488 -23.94 14.14 -34.49
CA GLN A 488 -23.78 13.88 -33.06
C GLN A 488 -25.07 13.35 -32.44
N ILE A 489 -26.25 13.92 -32.80
CA ILE A 489 -27.54 13.42 -32.32
C ILE A 489 -27.75 11.95 -32.69
N LYS A 490 -27.46 11.58 -33.94
CA LYS A 490 -27.52 10.17 -34.37
C LYS A 490 -26.57 9.30 -33.54
N ALA A 491 -25.31 9.72 -33.39
CA ALA A 491 -24.31 8.99 -32.63
C ALA A 491 -24.71 8.87 -31.15
N PHE A 492 -25.21 9.95 -30.55
CA PHE A 492 -25.71 9.97 -29.20
C PHE A 492 -26.83 8.94 -28.97
N THR A 493 -27.82 8.90 -29.89
CA THR A 493 -28.94 7.96 -29.78
C THR A 493 -28.50 6.50 -29.80
N GLU A 494 -27.49 6.16 -30.63
CA GLU A 494 -26.97 4.79 -30.69
C GLU A 494 -26.30 4.36 -29.38
N GLY A 495 -25.41 5.20 -28.82
CA GLY A 495 -24.78 4.91 -27.54
C GLY A 495 -25.77 4.94 -26.36
N TRP A 496 -26.73 5.90 -26.37
CA TRP A 496 -27.77 6.01 -25.36
C TRP A 496 -28.63 4.76 -25.28
N ARG A 497 -29.06 4.24 -26.44
CA ARG A 497 -29.83 3.00 -26.54
C ARG A 497 -29.10 1.82 -25.89
N LYS A 498 -27.79 1.73 -26.06
CA LYS A 498 -26.96 0.70 -25.44
C LYS A 498 -26.85 0.90 -23.93
N LEU A 499 -26.65 2.14 -23.48
CA LEU A 499 -26.55 2.48 -22.06
C LEU A 499 -27.83 2.14 -21.30
N THR A 500 -28.99 2.44 -21.90
CA THR A 500 -30.30 2.28 -21.26
C THR A 500 -30.96 0.93 -21.49
N ALA A 501 -30.42 0.08 -22.38
CA ALA A 501 -30.95 -1.25 -22.62
C ALA A 501 -31.02 -2.08 -21.33
N PRO A 502 -32.06 -2.88 -21.12
CA PRO A 502 -32.12 -3.78 -19.98
C PRO A 502 -30.94 -4.78 -20.01
N PRO A 503 -30.43 -5.21 -18.85
CA PRO A 503 -29.37 -6.23 -18.82
C PRO A 503 -29.82 -7.48 -19.56
N LYS A 504 -28.96 -8.02 -20.42
CA LYS A 504 -29.22 -9.32 -21.07
C LYS A 504 -29.28 -10.37 -19.96
N VAL A 505 -30.42 -11.04 -19.84
CA VAL A 505 -30.56 -12.17 -18.91
C VAL A 505 -29.67 -13.31 -19.44
N PRO A 506 -28.76 -13.86 -18.64
CA PRO A 506 -27.91 -14.98 -19.06
C PRO A 506 -28.77 -16.14 -19.59
N GLU A 507 -28.35 -16.77 -20.70
CA GLU A 507 -29.09 -17.87 -21.35
C GLU A 507 -29.45 -19.00 -20.37
N ALA A 508 -28.61 -19.27 -19.38
CA ALA A 508 -28.88 -20.26 -18.34
C ALA A 508 -30.13 -19.92 -17.49
N GLN A 509 -30.39 -18.63 -17.22
CA GLN A 509 -31.60 -18.20 -16.50
C GLN A 509 -32.82 -18.15 -17.43
N GLN A 510 -32.63 -17.89 -18.74
CA GLN A 510 -33.72 -17.96 -19.71
C GLN A 510 -34.23 -19.39 -19.89
N LYS A 511 -33.33 -20.39 -19.90
CA LYS A 511 -33.69 -21.81 -19.95
C LYS A 511 -34.47 -22.23 -18.69
N ARG A 512 -34.05 -21.79 -17.49
CA ARG A 512 -34.79 -22.09 -16.25
C ARG A 512 -36.18 -21.44 -16.19
N ARG A 513 -36.35 -20.23 -16.73
CA ARG A 513 -37.66 -19.56 -16.81
C ARG A 513 -38.60 -20.19 -17.87
N LYS A 514 -38.05 -20.79 -18.91
CA LYS A 514 -38.87 -21.53 -19.92
C LYS A 514 -39.32 -22.89 -19.37
N VAL A 515 -38.49 -23.56 -18.56
CA VAL A 515 -38.85 -24.86 -17.94
C VAL A 515 -39.85 -24.67 -16.77
N ALA A 516 -39.87 -23.50 -16.11
CA ALA A 516 -40.83 -23.21 -15.03
C ALA A 516 -42.18 -22.68 -15.55
N LYS A 517 -42.37 -22.47 -16.85
CA LYS A 517 -43.62 -22.02 -17.47
C LYS A 517 -44.27 -23.06 -18.42
N GLY A 518 -43.70 -24.24 -18.56
CA GLY A 518 -44.27 -25.42 -19.20
C GLY A 518 -44.55 -26.49 -18.16
#